data_b57d400d3975ea9ba82295bd2dd0a784
#
_entry.id   b57d400d3975ea9ba82295bd2dd0a784
#
_cell.length_a   1.000
_cell.length_b   1.000
_cell.length_c   1.000
_cell.angle_alpha   90.00
_cell.angle_beta   90.00
_cell.angle_gamma   90.00
#
_symmetry.space_group_name_H-M   'P 1'
#
loop_
_entity.id
_entity.type
_entity.pdbx_description
1 polymer ?
#
loop_
_entity_poly.entity_id
_entity_poly.type
_entity_poly.pdbx_seq_one_letter_code
_entity_poly.pdbx_strand_id
1 'polypeptide(L)'
;MEISRIWQWLNLLVCVLLLVKSEGSGFVPITYLEDAESKGAVCLDGSPPAYHFDKGSGEGVNSWIVFLEGGGWCSDVSSCLERKDTRLGSSKQMDMQSGFNGILNNQQDYNPDFYNWNRIKIRYCDGSSFTGDVEEVDPTNNLHFRGARIFEAVIKHLLAKGMENAENAILSGCSAGGLAAILNCDRFKSFLPNGARVKCVPDAGYFINVPDVSGTKHIENFYNGVVETHGSAKYLSKSCTSKYGAGLCFFPQYVAQDIATPIFVVNAAYDSWQIRNILIPSMADPHGSWKNCKENISNCTPDELDAVQGEKE
;
A
#
# COMPACT_ATOMS: atom_id res chain seq x y z
N MET A 1 -33.95 17.94 49.63
CA MET A 1 -32.84 16.91 49.55
C MET A 1 -33.02 15.92 48.40
N GLU A 2 -34.22 15.51 48.00
CA GLU A 2 -34.46 14.60 46.90
C GLU A 2 -34.22 15.18 45.50
N ILE A 3 -34.54 16.45 45.26
CA ILE A 3 -34.37 17.09 43.95
C ILE A 3 -32.88 17.16 43.56
N SER A 4 -31.96 17.40 44.54
CA SER A 4 -30.54 17.42 44.30
C SER A 4 -29.97 16.06 43.85
N ARG A 5 -30.51 14.96 44.39
CA ARG A 5 -30.10 13.59 44.01
C ARG A 5 -30.58 13.22 42.59
N ILE A 6 -31.77 13.62 42.23
CA ILE A 6 -32.33 13.37 40.88
C ILE A 6 -31.45 14.11 39.82
N TRP A 7 -31.05 15.36 40.09
CA TRP A 7 -30.15 16.10 39.20
C TRP A 7 -28.75 15.49 39.07
N GLN A 8 -28.24 14.92 40.16
CA GLN A 8 -26.95 14.19 40.12
C GLN A 8 -27.05 12.90 39.29
N TRP A 9 -28.12 12.15 39.43
CA TRP A 9 -28.37 10.94 38.63
C TRP A 9 -28.63 11.25 37.17
N LEU A 10 -29.33 12.34 36.83
CA LEU A 10 -29.55 12.80 35.47
C LEU A 10 -28.20 13.22 34.80
N ASN A 11 -27.37 13.97 35.54
CA ASN A 11 -26.05 14.36 35.02
C ASN A 11 -25.14 13.16 34.84
N LEU A 12 -25.16 12.18 35.72
CA LEU A 12 -24.40 10.92 35.57
C LEU A 12 -24.90 10.12 34.36
N LEU A 13 -26.20 10.03 34.16
CA LEU A 13 -26.82 9.34 33.03
C LEU A 13 -26.48 10.05 31.70
N VAL A 14 -26.50 11.38 31.65
CA VAL A 14 -26.09 12.17 30.49
C VAL A 14 -24.60 12.00 30.20
N CYS A 15 -23.73 11.99 31.23
CA CYS A 15 -22.31 11.71 31.06
C CYS A 15 -22.05 10.29 30.57
N VAL A 16 -22.76 9.29 31.08
CA VAL A 16 -22.67 7.89 30.61
C VAL A 16 -23.17 7.76 29.18
N LEU A 17 -24.28 8.42 28.83
CA LEU A 17 -24.81 8.45 27.46
C LEU A 17 -23.90 9.19 26.48
N LEU A 18 -23.20 10.24 26.93
CA LEU A 18 -22.20 10.92 26.12
C LEU A 18 -20.92 10.09 25.95
N LEU A 19 -20.54 9.30 26.95
CA LEU A 19 -19.43 8.35 26.87
C LEU A 19 -19.74 7.15 25.96
N VAL A 20 -20.99 6.69 25.96
CA VAL A 20 -21.44 5.58 25.08
C VAL A 20 -21.61 6.04 23.62
N LYS A 21 -21.87 7.36 23.38
CA LYS A 21 -21.93 7.94 22.02
C LYS A 21 -20.57 8.34 21.44
N SER A 22 -19.48 8.01 22.08
CA SER A 22 -18.14 8.06 21.47
C SER A 22 -17.90 6.79 20.63
N GLU A 23 -18.92 6.28 19.96
CA GLU A 23 -18.71 5.29 18.90
C GLU A 23 -18.12 6.01 17.68
N GLY A 24 -16.80 5.86 17.58
CA GLY A 24 -16.09 5.81 16.32
C GLY A 24 -16.21 7.03 15.40
N SER A 25 -15.50 8.12 15.71
CA SER A 25 -14.92 8.87 14.60
C SER A 25 -14.12 7.83 13.78
N GLY A 26 -14.37 7.67 12.48
CA GLY A 26 -13.67 6.72 11.63
C GLY A 26 -12.16 7.03 11.44
N PHE A 27 -11.55 7.66 12.46
CA PHE A 27 -10.15 8.01 12.56
C PHE A 27 -9.44 7.07 13.52
N VAL A 28 -8.45 6.36 12.99
CA VAL A 28 -7.64 5.37 13.72
C VAL A 28 -6.29 5.98 14.06
N PRO A 29 -5.84 5.95 15.34
CA PRO A 29 -4.56 6.52 15.73
C PRO A 29 -3.39 5.76 15.11
N ILE A 30 -2.25 6.46 14.94
CA ILE A 30 -1.00 5.86 14.47
C ILE A 30 -0.33 5.06 15.59
N THR A 31 0.32 3.99 15.20
CA THR A 31 1.21 3.18 16.05
C THR A 31 2.58 3.12 15.40
N TYR A 32 3.61 3.55 16.11
CA TYR A 32 5.01 3.41 15.67
C TYR A 32 5.55 2.06 16.15
N LEU A 33 6.30 1.38 15.28
CA LEU A 33 6.95 0.12 15.59
C LEU A 33 8.42 0.37 15.96
N GLU A 34 8.65 0.97 17.13
CA GLU A 34 9.98 1.39 17.60
C GLU A 34 10.96 0.20 17.72
N ASP A 35 10.51 -0.95 18.17
CA ASP A 35 11.33 -2.17 18.28
C ASP A 35 11.90 -2.65 16.92
N ALA A 36 11.33 -2.21 15.82
CA ALA A 36 11.78 -2.58 14.47
C ALA A 36 13.10 -1.90 14.08
N GLU A 37 13.42 -0.75 14.67
CA GLU A 37 14.69 -0.03 14.42
C GLU A 37 15.89 -0.91 14.70
N SER A 38 15.89 -1.63 15.82
CA SER A 38 16.96 -2.55 16.21
C SER A 38 17.18 -3.69 15.22
N LYS A 39 16.18 -3.97 14.36
CA LYS A 39 16.21 -4.98 13.29
C LYS A 39 16.53 -4.37 11.94
N GLY A 40 16.80 -3.06 11.89
CA GLY A 40 17.03 -2.30 10.68
C GLY A 40 15.79 -2.13 9.80
N ALA A 41 14.59 -2.36 10.33
CA ALA A 41 13.33 -2.11 9.65
C ALA A 41 12.91 -0.66 9.90
N VAL A 42 13.33 0.23 9.01
CA VAL A 42 13.17 1.68 9.15
C VAL A 42 12.74 2.32 7.83
N CYS A 43 12.10 3.49 7.91
CA CYS A 43 11.76 4.35 6.77
C CYS A 43 13.02 4.88 6.06
N LEU A 44 12.88 5.58 4.94
CA LEU A 44 14.02 6.16 4.20
C LEU A 44 14.90 7.07 5.06
N ASP A 45 14.32 7.80 6.03
CA ASP A 45 15.04 8.70 6.95
C ASP A 45 15.60 8.01 8.19
N GLY A 46 15.40 6.69 8.35
CA GLY A 46 15.79 5.93 9.53
C GLY A 46 14.77 5.93 10.65
N SER A 47 13.62 6.60 10.52
CA SER A 47 12.54 6.55 11.53
C SER A 47 11.84 5.19 11.55
N PRO A 48 11.19 4.80 12.69
CA PRO A 48 10.48 3.53 12.80
C PRO A 48 9.31 3.46 11.82
N PRO A 49 8.94 2.28 11.30
CA PRO A 49 7.75 2.13 10.51
C PRO A 49 6.49 2.34 11.35
N ALA A 50 5.39 2.69 10.71
CA ALA A 50 4.13 2.98 11.38
C ALA A 50 2.94 2.32 10.68
N TYR A 51 1.88 2.10 11.45
CA TYR A 51 0.61 1.57 10.96
C TYR A 51 -0.56 2.11 11.79
N HIS A 52 -1.77 1.96 11.28
CA HIS A 52 -3.01 2.19 12.02
C HIS A 52 -3.73 0.85 12.19
N PHE A 53 -4.31 0.60 13.36
CA PHE A 53 -5.01 -0.65 13.65
C PHE A 53 -6.36 -0.38 14.31
N ASP A 54 -7.42 -0.79 13.61
CA ASP A 54 -8.78 -0.83 14.12
C ASP A 54 -9.18 -2.28 14.39
N LYS A 55 -9.41 -2.60 15.67
CA LYS A 55 -9.60 -3.97 16.13
C LYS A 55 -10.97 -4.52 15.72
N GLY A 56 -10.97 -5.76 15.28
CA GLY A 56 -12.19 -6.50 14.93
C GLY A 56 -13.08 -6.80 16.13
N SER A 57 -14.35 -7.08 15.85
CA SER A 57 -15.38 -7.39 16.85
C SER A 57 -16.27 -8.55 16.41
N GLY A 58 -16.99 -9.16 17.38
CA GLY A 58 -17.93 -10.25 17.11
C GLY A 58 -17.28 -11.40 16.33
N GLU A 59 -17.91 -11.84 15.25
CA GLU A 59 -17.40 -12.93 14.41
C GLU A 59 -16.15 -12.55 13.59
N GLY A 60 -15.83 -11.26 13.53
CA GLY A 60 -14.66 -10.75 12.78
C GLY A 60 -13.33 -10.80 13.54
N VAL A 61 -13.30 -11.20 14.84
CA VAL A 61 -12.09 -11.13 15.68
C VAL A 61 -10.91 -11.97 15.19
N ASN A 62 -11.15 -13.04 14.42
CA ASN A 62 -10.13 -13.89 13.81
C ASN A 62 -9.97 -13.62 12.30
N SER A 63 -10.52 -12.53 11.81
CA SER A 63 -10.45 -12.13 10.41
C SER A 63 -9.69 -10.83 10.27
N TRP A 64 -8.79 -10.73 9.26
CA TRP A 64 -7.80 -9.66 9.18
C TRP A 64 -7.74 -9.06 7.77
N ILE A 65 -7.71 -7.73 7.69
CA ILE A 65 -7.33 -7.00 6.49
C ILE A 65 -6.05 -6.24 6.78
N VAL A 66 -5.01 -6.53 6.02
CA VAL A 66 -3.76 -5.77 6.01
C VAL A 66 -3.70 -4.98 4.70
N PHE A 67 -3.81 -3.68 4.81
CA PHE A 67 -3.83 -2.75 3.68
C PHE A 67 -2.50 -2.00 3.60
N LEU A 68 -1.86 -2.07 2.44
CA LEU A 68 -0.61 -1.39 2.14
C LEU A 68 -0.91 -0.01 1.50
N GLU A 69 -0.43 1.06 2.13
CA GLU A 69 -0.58 2.41 1.60
C GLU A 69 0.22 2.57 0.31
N GLY A 70 -0.30 3.35 -0.65
CA GLY A 70 0.40 3.72 -1.87
C GLY A 70 1.09 5.08 -1.80
N GLY A 71 1.69 5.50 -2.91
CA GLY A 71 2.37 6.80 -3.01
C GLY A 71 3.54 6.83 -3.98
N GLY A 72 3.51 6.03 -5.04
CA GLY A 72 4.58 5.98 -6.06
C GLY A 72 5.90 5.44 -5.52
N TRP A 73 6.99 5.74 -6.20
CA TRP A 73 8.33 5.20 -5.92
C TRP A 73 9.39 6.28 -6.05
N CYS A 74 10.62 5.98 -5.63
CA CYS A 74 11.82 6.71 -6.01
C CYS A 74 12.81 5.75 -6.66
N SER A 75 13.41 6.14 -7.80
CA SER A 75 14.19 5.28 -8.69
C SER A 75 15.70 5.52 -8.65
N ASP A 76 16.14 6.51 -7.89
CA ASP A 76 17.53 6.89 -7.73
C ASP A 76 17.73 7.63 -6.40
N VAL A 77 18.99 7.87 -6.04
CA VAL A 77 19.36 8.57 -4.80
C VAL A 77 18.75 9.97 -4.72
N SER A 78 18.70 10.72 -5.83
CA SER A 78 18.18 12.09 -5.84
C SER A 78 16.70 12.14 -5.53
N SER A 79 15.90 11.34 -6.24
CA SER A 79 14.45 11.26 -6.02
C SER A 79 14.09 10.67 -4.64
N CYS A 80 14.93 9.77 -4.10
CA CYS A 80 14.74 9.25 -2.75
C CYS A 80 15.11 10.28 -1.66
N LEU A 81 16.07 11.17 -1.91
CA LEU A 81 16.35 12.31 -1.01
C LEU A 81 15.19 13.30 -0.95
N GLU A 82 14.60 13.65 -2.10
CA GLU A 82 13.41 14.50 -2.13
C GLU A 82 12.23 13.88 -1.39
N ARG A 83 12.10 12.55 -1.47
CA ARG A 83 11.05 11.78 -0.80
C ARG A 83 11.27 11.64 0.69
N LYS A 84 12.52 11.56 1.15
CA LYS A 84 12.95 11.23 2.50
C LYS A 84 12.28 12.10 3.58
N ASP A 85 12.15 13.41 3.32
CA ASP A 85 11.62 14.37 4.27
C ASP A 85 10.08 14.58 4.16
N THR A 86 9.41 13.72 3.41
CA THR A 86 7.95 13.69 3.28
C THR A 86 7.34 12.55 4.10
N ARG A 87 6.00 12.54 4.24
CA ARG A 87 5.27 11.42 4.86
C ARG A 87 5.50 10.07 4.14
N LEU A 88 6.01 10.09 2.92
CA LEU A 88 6.32 8.91 2.11
C LEU A 88 7.78 8.43 2.25
N GLY A 89 8.57 9.09 3.08
CA GLY A 89 9.95 8.74 3.40
C GLY A 89 10.26 8.76 4.92
N SER A 90 9.39 9.38 5.73
CA SER A 90 9.58 9.53 7.17
C SER A 90 8.26 9.32 7.93
N SER A 91 8.27 8.49 8.95
CA SER A 91 7.11 8.34 9.83
C SER A 91 6.86 9.55 10.72
N LYS A 92 7.87 10.40 10.93
CA LYS A 92 7.75 11.67 11.68
C LYS A 92 6.85 12.69 10.98
N GLN A 93 6.65 12.52 9.66
CA GLN A 93 5.81 13.39 8.82
C GLN A 93 4.40 12.83 8.58
N MET A 94 4.08 11.67 9.17
CA MET A 94 2.78 11.03 9.00
C MET A 94 1.72 11.65 9.92
N ASP A 95 0.48 11.69 9.45
CA ASP A 95 -0.65 12.12 10.27
C ASP A 95 -0.85 11.18 11.45
N MET A 96 -1.12 11.77 12.62
CA MET A 96 -1.33 11.03 13.87
C MET A 96 -2.59 10.15 13.85
N GLN A 97 -3.49 10.41 12.92
CA GLN A 97 -4.73 9.66 12.73
C GLN A 97 -5.00 9.47 11.24
N SER A 98 -5.61 8.35 10.87
CA SER A 98 -6.04 8.05 9.50
C SER A 98 -7.51 7.69 9.46
N GLY A 99 -8.25 8.29 8.54
CA GLY A 99 -9.60 7.85 8.20
C GLY A 99 -9.57 6.48 7.52
N PHE A 100 -10.44 5.57 7.95
CA PHE A 100 -10.63 4.26 7.35
C PHE A 100 -11.90 4.28 6.49
N ASN A 101 -11.74 4.06 5.19
CA ASN A 101 -12.82 4.04 4.20
C ASN A 101 -12.65 2.85 3.24
N GLY A 102 -13.61 2.66 2.32
CA GLY A 102 -13.61 1.51 1.40
C GLY A 102 -13.57 0.18 2.19
N ILE A 103 -12.67 -0.72 1.82
CA ILE A 103 -12.50 -2.05 2.47
C ILE A 103 -12.09 -1.94 3.95
N LEU A 104 -11.59 -0.79 4.40
CA LEU A 104 -11.24 -0.53 5.79
C LEU A 104 -12.36 0.16 6.59
N ASN A 105 -13.50 0.50 5.99
CA ASN A 105 -14.60 1.17 6.70
C ASN A 105 -15.17 0.25 7.80
N ASN A 106 -15.49 0.81 8.98
CA ASN A 106 -16.05 0.10 10.12
C ASN A 106 -17.57 0.15 10.19
N GLN A 107 -18.22 0.77 9.21
CA GLN A 107 -19.68 0.86 9.16
C GLN A 107 -20.22 -0.21 8.21
N GLN A 108 -21.15 -1.02 8.68
CA GLN A 108 -21.74 -2.14 7.94
C GLN A 108 -22.40 -1.70 6.62
N ASP A 109 -23.04 -0.53 6.62
CA ASP A 109 -23.73 0.00 5.42
C ASP A 109 -22.75 0.32 4.27
N TYR A 110 -21.49 0.63 4.59
CA TYR A 110 -20.44 0.95 3.60
C TYR A 110 -19.47 -0.19 3.34
N ASN A 111 -19.38 -1.16 4.25
CA ASN A 111 -18.47 -2.29 4.17
C ASN A 111 -19.11 -3.54 4.79
N PRO A 112 -20.18 -4.09 4.16
CA PRO A 112 -20.99 -5.14 4.75
C PRO A 112 -20.25 -6.42 5.07
N ASP A 113 -19.20 -6.76 4.32
CA ASP A 113 -18.47 -8.02 4.45
C ASP A 113 -17.29 -7.96 5.44
N PHE A 114 -16.73 -6.76 5.66
CA PHE A 114 -15.47 -6.64 6.40
C PHE A 114 -15.49 -5.61 7.54
N TYR A 115 -16.62 -4.95 7.79
CA TYR A 115 -16.73 -3.85 8.78
C TYR A 115 -16.28 -4.24 10.19
N ASN A 116 -16.42 -5.51 10.56
CA ASN A 116 -16.12 -6.04 11.89
C ASN A 116 -14.79 -6.83 11.97
N TRP A 117 -14.00 -6.86 10.87
CA TRP A 117 -12.67 -7.49 10.84
C TRP A 117 -11.62 -6.63 11.55
N ASN A 118 -10.49 -7.24 11.92
CA ASN A 118 -9.30 -6.49 12.25
C ASN A 118 -8.78 -5.78 10.99
N ARG A 119 -8.71 -4.45 11.00
CA ARG A 119 -8.35 -3.64 9.84
C ARG A 119 -7.08 -2.87 10.14
N ILE A 120 -6.07 -3.10 9.32
CA ILE A 120 -4.75 -2.53 9.47
C ILE A 120 -4.40 -1.75 8.22
N LYS A 121 -3.88 -0.52 8.36
CA LYS A 121 -3.25 0.24 7.29
C LYS A 121 -1.79 0.44 7.62
N ILE A 122 -0.91 -0.27 6.90
CA ILE A 122 0.54 -0.08 7.00
C ILE A 122 0.91 1.17 6.20
N ARG A 123 1.58 2.12 6.86
CA ARG A 123 2.01 3.36 6.23
C ARG A 123 3.24 3.12 5.35
N TYR A 124 3.29 3.85 4.25
CA TYR A 124 4.30 3.67 3.21
C TYR A 124 5.41 4.70 3.33
N CYS A 125 6.64 4.25 3.58
CA CYS A 125 7.79 5.15 3.76
C CYS A 125 9.12 4.60 3.22
N ASP A 126 9.08 3.55 2.38
CA ASP A 126 10.28 2.93 1.83
C ASP A 126 10.56 3.24 0.35
N GLY A 127 9.58 3.74 -0.38
CA GLY A 127 9.75 4.13 -1.80
C GLY A 127 9.91 2.99 -2.81
N SER A 128 9.71 1.71 -2.41
CA SER A 128 9.92 0.53 -3.27
C SER A 128 8.82 -0.54 -3.15
N SER A 129 7.59 -0.17 -2.79
CA SER A 129 6.48 -1.13 -2.59
C SER A 129 6.85 -2.25 -1.62
N PHE A 130 7.54 -1.93 -0.52
CA PHE A 130 7.95 -2.86 0.53
C PHE A 130 8.86 -4.00 0.06
N THR A 131 9.72 -3.74 -0.93
CA THR A 131 10.64 -4.76 -1.50
C THR A 131 12.10 -4.50 -1.23
N GLY A 132 12.48 -3.27 -0.88
CA GLY A 132 13.88 -2.86 -0.72
C GLY A 132 14.60 -3.53 0.46
N ASP A 133 15.89 -3.91 0.25
CA ASP A 133 16.75 -4.44 1.31
C ASP A 133 18.23 -4.23 0.97
N VAL A 134 18.75 -3.06 1.29
CA VAL A 134 20.18 -2.71 1.19
C VAL A 134 20.75 -2.60 2.60
N GLU A 135 21.82 -3.35 2.91
CA GLU A 135 22.45 -3.34 4.24
C GLU A 135 23.22 -2.07 4.50
N GLU A 136 23.95 -1.60 3.50
CA GLU A 136 24.81 -0.42 3.62
C GLU A 136 23.98 0.87 3.59
N VAL A 137 24.36 1.81 4.45
CA VAL A 137 23.80 3.17 4.48
C VAL A 137 24.91 4.13 4.18
N ASP A 138 24.79 4.89 3.10
CA ASP A 138 25.76 5.94 2.77
C ASP A 138 25.65 7.07 3.81
N PRO A 139 26.72 7.37 4.57
CA PRO A 139 26.69 8.37 5.62
C PRO A 139 26.45 9.81 5.12
N THR A 140 26.67 10.07 3.83
CA THR A 140 26.47 11.40 3.25
C THR A 140 25.01 11.74 3.02
N ASN A 141 24.19 10.75 2.67
CA ASN A 141 22.77 10.93 2.37
C ASN A 141 21.84 10.33 3.45
N ASN A 142 22.36 9.39 4.24
CA ASN A 142 21.62 8.69 5.29
C ASN A 142 20.26 8.15 4.81
N LEU A 143 20.25 7.49 3.63
CA LEU A 143 19.08 6.82 3.07
C LEU A 143 19.06 5.34 3.47
N HIS A 144 17.90 4.88 3.91
CA HIS A 144 17.67 3.50 4.33
C HIS A 144 16.70 2.81 3.37
N PHE A 145 17.19 1.88 2.56
CA PHE A 145 16.38 1.10 1.62
C PHE A 145 15.95 -0.23 2.26
N ARG A 146 14.88 -0.21 3.08
CA ARG A 146 14.52 -1.30 4.03
C ARG A 146 13.07 -1.78 3.93
N GLY A 147 12.39 -1.56 2.79
CA GLY A 147 10.97 -1.86 2.62
C GLY A 147 10.57 -3.30 2.93
N ALA A 148 11.39 -4.27 2.52
CA ALA A 148 11.13 -5.69 2.82
C ALA A 148 11.22 -6.01 4.31
N ARG A 149 12.11 -5.32 5.05
CA ARG A 149 12.24 -5.46 6.50
C ARG A 149 11.06 -4.83 7.22
N ILE A 150 10.58 -3.67 6.74
CA ILE A 150 9.36 -3.02 7.26
C ILE A 150 8.17 -3.97 7.16
N PHE A 151 7.93 -4.53 5.96
CA PHE A 151 6.84 -5.48 5.75
C PHE A 151 6.91 -6.64 6.74
N GLU A 152 8.07 -7.29 6.82
CA GLU A 152 8.28 -8.43 7.73
C GLU A 152 8.10 -8.07 9.20
N ALA A 153 8.67 -6.95 9.64
CA ALA A 153 8.57 -6.50 11.03
C ALA A 153 7.13 -6.22 11.44
N VAL A 154 6.37 -5.51 10.58
CA VAL A 154 4.96 -5.21 10.86
C VAL A 154 4.12 -6.48 10.85
N ILE A 155 4.29 -7.39 9.88
CA ILE A 155 3.54 -8.66 9.86
C ILE A 155 3.84 -9.49 11.10
N LYS A 156 5.11 -9.65 11.50
CA LYS A 156 5.48 -10.38 12.73
C LYS A 156 4.89 -9.74 13.99
N HIS A 157 4.84 -8.41 14.04
CA HIS A 157 4.20 -7.70 15.14
C HIS A 157 2.69 -7.96 15.18
N LEU A 158 2.01 -7.96 14.03
CA LEU A 158 0.58 -8.26 13.94
C LEU A 158 0.26 -9.71 14.31
N LEU A 159 1.15 -10.67 14.01
CA LEU A 159 1.01 -12.05 14.48
C LEU A 159 0.97 -12.07 16.01
N ALA A 160 1.90 -11.40 16.69
CA ALA A 160 1.91 -11.29 18.15
C ALA A 160 0.71 -10.51 18.73
N LYS A 161 0.00 -9.70 17.89
CA LYS A 161 -1.26 -9.03 18.26
C LYS A 161 -2.50 -9.90 18.06
N GLY A 162 -2.33 -11.16 17.66
CA GLY A 162 -3.40 -12.14 17.50
C GLY A 162 -3.61 -12.66 16.08
N MET A 163 -2.93 -12.08 15.06
CA MET A 163 -3.04 -12.56 13.68
C MET A 163 -2.49 -13.98 13.50
N GLU A 164 -1.69 -14.49 14.46
CA GLU A 164 -1.30 -15.90 14.51
C GLU A 164 -2.48 -16.87 14.62
N ASN A 165 -3.65 -16.39 15.05
CA ASN A 165 -4.90 -17.15 15.15
C ASN A 165 -5.88 -16.83 13.99
N ALA A 166 -5.39 -16.25 12.91
CA ALA A 166 -6.24 -15.84 11.79
C ALA A 166 -6.92 -17.05 11.13
N GLU A 167 -8.22 -16.96 10.96
CA GLU A 167 -9.02 -17.86 10.14
C GLU A 167 -9.13 -17.34 8.70
N ASN A 168 -9.24 -16.03 8.56
CA ASN A 168 -9.29 -15.34 7.28
C ASN A 168 -8.29 -14.17 7.28
N ALA A 169 -7.59 -13.98 6.17
CA ALA A 169 -6.72 -12.82 6.00
C ALA A 169 -6.75 -12.32 4.56
N ILE A 170 -6.83 -11.02 4.40
CA ILE A 170 -6.73 -10.34 3.12
C ILE A 170 -5.52 -9.41 3.15
N LEU A 171 -4.62 -9.57 2.17
CA LEU A 171 -3.63 -8.55 1.85
C LEU A 171 -4.18 -7.68 0.73
N SER A 172 -4.28 -6.39 0.98
CA SER A 172 -4.78 -5.40 0.04
C SER A 172 -3.86 -4.20 -0.02
N GLY A 173 -4.13 -3.27 -0.89
CA GLY A 173 -3.40 -2.01 -1.00
C GLY A 173 -3.82 -1.28 -2.27
N CYS A 174 -3.52 0.02 -2.34
CA CYS A 174 -3.87 0.84 -3.50
C CYS A 174 -2.62 1.42 -4.16
N SER A 175 -2.60 1.51 -5.50
CA SER A 175 -1.49 2.09 -6.28
C SER A 175 -0.17 1.34 -6.02
N ALA A 176 0.91 2.02 -5.63
CA ALA A 176 2.16 1.36 -5.20
C ALA A 176 1.95 0.33 -4.07
N GLY A 177 0.92 0.53 -3.21
CA GLY A 177 0.50 -0.43 -2.20
C GLY A 177 -0.25 -1.63 -2.80
N GLY A 178 -1.00 -1.43 -3.87
CA GLY A 178 -1.61 -2.50 -4.67
C GLY A 178 -0.55 -3.36 -5.35
N LEU A 179 0.47 -2.74 -5.93
CA LEU A 179 1.65 -3.45 -6.44
C LEU A 179 2.35 -4.22 -5.33
N ALA A 180 2.53 -3.59 -4.16
CA ALA A 180 3.11 -4.27 -2.99
C ALA A 180 2.31 -5.50 -2.57
N ALA A 181 0.96 -5.44 -2.63
CA ALA A 181 0.10 -6.58 -2.33
C ALA A 181 0.28 -7.72 -3.34
N ILE A 182 0.49 -7.42 -4.64
CA ILE A 182 0.82 -8.41 -5.66
C ILE A 182 2.18 -9.07 -5.34
N LEU A 183 3.23 -8.26 -5.18
CA LEU A 183 4.61 -8.74 -5.01
C LEU A 183 4.82 -9.53 -3.70
N ASN A 184 4.05 -9.22 -2.65
CA ASN A 184 4.16 -9.86 -1.34
C ASN A 184 3.03 -10.87 -1.05
N CYS A 185 2.17 -11.21 -2.00
CA CYS A 185 0.98 -12.04 -1.77
C CYS A 185 1.33 -13.41 -1.17
N ASP A 186 2.17 -14.19 -1.82
CA ASP A 186 2.60 -15.51 -1.33
C ASP A 186 3.47 -15.41 -0.08
N ARG A 187 4.29 -14.35 0.02
CA ARG A 187 5.09 -14.08 1.22
C ARG A 187 4.18 -13.79 2.43
N PHE A 188 3.12 -13.00 2.26
CA PHE A 188 2.13 -12.75 3.31
C PHE A 188 1.49 -14.06 3.79
N LYS A 189 1.04 -14.90 2.86
CA LYS A 189 0.48 -16.21 3.20
C LYS A 189 1.46 -17.08 3.99
N SER A 190 2.75 -17.03 3.68
CA SER A 190 3.77 -17.84 4.36
C SER A 190 3.98 -17.50 5.84
N PHE A 191 3.55 -16.32 6.29
CA PHE A 191 3.59 -15.93 7.71
C PHE A 191 2.39 -16.44 8.51
N LEU A 192 1.29 -16.77 7.84
CA LEU A 192 0.01 -17.07 8.49
C LEU A 192 -0.15 -18.58 8.79
N PRO A 193 -1.02 -18.95 9.73
CA PRO A 193 -1.30 -20.36 10.02
C PRO A 193 -1.70 -21.14 8.76
N ASN A 194 -1.28 -22.39 8.67
CA ASN A 194 -1.59 -23.26 7.52
C ASN A 194 -3.11 -23.41 7.25
N GLY A 195 -3.95 -23.26 8.28
CA GLY A 195 -5.41 -23.33 8.16
C GLY A 195 -6.08 -22.01 7.75
N ALA A 196 -5.34 -20.90 7.73
CA ALA A 196 -5.90 -19.60 7.38
C ALA A 196 -6.29 -19.52 5.88
N ARG A 197 -7.45 -18.99 5.61
CA ARG A 197 -7.90 -18.64 4.25
C ARG A 197 -7.33 -17.28 3.87
N VAL A 198 -6.26 -17.28 3.10
CA VAL A 198 -5.55 -16.08 2.67
C VAL A 198 -5.91 -15.74 1.22
N LYS A 199 -6.18 -14.47 0.95
CA LYS A 199 -6.42 -13.91 -0.39
C LYS A 199 -5.72 -12.58 -0.54
N CYS A 200 -5.44 -12.17 -1.78
CA CYS A 200 -4.91 -10.85 -2.09
C CYS A 200 -5.90 -10.06 -2.95
N VAL A 201 -6.09 -8.79 -2.62
CA VAL A 201 -7.01 -7.88 -3.33
C VAL A 201 -6.28 -6.56 -3.61
N PRO A 202 -5.37 -6.52 -4.59
CA PRO A 202 -4.72 -5.29 -5.02
C PRO A 202 -5.69 -4.39 -5.77
N ASP A 203 -5.73 -3.10 -5.40
CA ASP A 203 -6.50 -2.06 -6.05
C ASP A 203 -5.57 -1.10 -6.78
N ALA A 204 -5.85 -0.83 -8.07
CA ALA A 204 -5.06 0.06 -8.95
C ALA A 204 -3.54 -0.22 -8.89
N GLY A 205 -3.16 -1.50 -8.72
CA GLY A 205 -1.77 -1.95 -8.55
C GLY A 205 -1.19 -2.69 -9.74
N TYR A 206 -1.99 -2.94 -10.78
CA TYR A 206 -1.53 -3.64 -11.97
C TYR A 206 -0.98 -2.65 -13.00
N PHE A 207 0.28 -2.27 -12.82
CA PHE A 207 1.00 -1.38 -13.73
C PHE A 207 1.56 -2.17 -14.93
N ILE A 208 1.30 -1.66 -16.16
CA ILE A 208 1.69 -2.32 -17.39
C ILE A 208 3.10 -1.90 -17.84
N ASN A 209 3.84 -2.82 -18.45
CA ASN A 209 5.12 -2.55 -19.11
C ASN A 209 4.89 -2.40 -20.60
N VAL A 210 4.69 -1.18 -21.05
CA VAL A 210 4.48 -0.82 -22.47
C VAL A 210 5.34 0.39 -22.83
N PRO A 211 5.74 0.54 -24.10
CA PRO A 211 6.33 1.79 -24.57
C PRO A 211 5.35 2.97 -24.44
N ASP A 212 5.85 4.17 -24.24
CA ASP A 212 5.05 5.37 -24.30
C ASP A 212 4.68 5.74 -25.76
N VAL A 213 3.84 6.75 -25.96
CA VAL A 213 3.42 7.22 -27.31
C VAL A 213 4.57 7.68 -28.20
N SER A 214 5.77 7.87 -27.68
CA SER A 214 7.00 8.12 -28.45
C SER A 214 7.76 6.84 -28.83
N GLY A 215 7.33 5.68 -28.36
CA GLY A 215 7.99 4.38 -28.51
C GLY A 215 9.09 4.13 -27.48
N THR A 216 9.22 4.99 -26.45
CA THR A 216 10.27 4.85 -25.41
C THR A 216 9.79 3.97 -24.28
N LYS A 217 10.65 3.06 -23.81
CA LYS A 217 10.38 2.19 -22.64
C LYS A 217 10.63 2.93 -21.30
N HIS A 218 9.98 4.05 -21.12
CA HIS A 218 10.18 4.92 -19.97
C HIS A 218 9.90 4.22 -18.63
N ILE A 219 8.76 3.56 -18.51
CA ILE A 219 8.37 2.90 -17.25
C ILE A 219 9.27 1.70 -16.93
N GLU A 220 9.75 0.97 -17.93
CA GLU A 220 10.70 -0.13 -17.73
C GLU A 220 12.01 0.38 -17.15
N ASN A 221 12.55 1.48 -17.69
CA ASN A 221 13.77 2.10 -17.17
C ASN A 221 13.56 2.64 -15.74
N PHE A 222 12.41 3.24 -15.47
CA PHE A 222 12.08 3.73 -14.13
C PHE A 222 12.00 2.59 -13.10
N TYR A 223 11.36 1.48 -13.40
CA TYR A 223 11.27 0.34 -12.48
C TYR A 223 12.60 -0.41 -12.34
N ASN A 224 13.43 -0.46 -13.38
CA ASN A 224 14.80 -0.93 -13.25
C ASN A 224 15.57 -0.09 -12.21
N GLY A 225 15.46 1.24 -12.29
CA GLY A 225 16.05 2.14 -11.30
C GLY A 225 15.55 1.90 -9.88
N VAL A 226 14.23 1.70 -9.70
CA VAL A 226 13.64 1.36 -8.38
C VAL A 226 14.26 0.07 -7.84
N VAL A 227 14.27 -1.01 -8.64
CA VAL A 227 14.77 -2.33 -8.22
C VAL A 227 16.27 -2.28 -7.88
N GLU A 228 17.07 -1.59 -8.68
CA GLU A 228 18.52 -1.45 -8.47
C GLU A 228 18.83 -0.60 -7.24
N THR A 229 18.24 0.59 -7.13
CA THR A 229 18.49 1.53 -6.02
C THR A 229 18.10 0.92 -4.67
N HIS A 230 16.98 0.21 -4.62
CA HIS A 230 16.48 -0.39 -3.38
C HIS A 230 16.99 -1.81 -3.11
N GLY A 231 17.72 -2.44 -4.04
CA GLY A 231 18.16 -3.83 -3.89
C GLY A 231 16.99 -4.82 -3.81
N SER A 232 15.89 -4.52 -4.50
CA SER A 232 14.62 -5.26 -4.39
C SER A 232 14.67 -6.68 -4.93
N ALA A 233 15.63 -7.03 -5.79
CA ALA A 233 15.73 -8.32 -6.48
C ALA A 233 15.66 -9.54 -5.53
N LYS A 234 16.13 -9.40 -4.27
CA LYS A 234 16.10 -10.46 -3.26
C LYS A 234 14.68 -10.91 -2.88
N TYR A 235 13.72 -10.01 -2.98
CA TYR A 235 12.33 -10.20 -2.54
C TYR A 235 11.33 -10.28 -3.69
N LEU A 236 11.80 -10.24 -4.93
CA LEU A 236 10.99 -10.52 -6.11
C LEU A 236 10.92 -12.04 -6.38
N SER A 237 9.88 -12.44 -7.11
CA SER A 237 9.64 -13.85 -7.46
C SER A 237 10.87 -14.47 -8.14
N LYS A 238 11.40 -15.54 -7.55
CA LYS A 238 12.55 -16.28 -8.11
C LYS A 238 12.20 -16.96 -9.43
N SER A 239 10.96 -17.41 -9.62
CA SER A 239 10.50 -17.97 -10.88
C SER A 239 10.54 -16.94 -12.00
N CYS A 240 10.26 -15.67 -11.70
CA CYS A 240 10.36 -14.56 -12.63
C CYS A 240 11.83 -14.13 -12.85
N THR A 241 12.57 -13.85 -11.78
CA THR A 241 13.95 -13.32 -11.90
C THR A 241 14.94 -14.31 -12.51
N SER A 242 14.62 -15.60 -12.52
CA SER A 242 15.39 -16.62 -13.25
C SER A 242 15.16 -16.60 -14.77
N LYS A 243 14.06 -16.00 -15.24
CA LYS A 243 13.67 -15.94 -16.66
C LYS A 243 13.92 -14.54 -17.25
N TYR A 244 13.69 -13.49 -16.44
CA TYR A 244 13.71 -12.10 -16.84
C TYR A 244 14.66 -11.30 -15.95
N GLY A 245 15.04 -10.09 -16.38
CA GLY A 245 15.72 -9.15 -15.50
C GLY A 245 14.86 -8.76 -14.30
N ALA A 246 15.50 -8.49 -13.15
CA ALA A 246 14.79 -8.20 -11.91
C ALA A 246 13.80 -7.01 -12.03
N GLY A 247 14.14 -5.98 -12.83
CA GLY A 247 13.24 -4.86 -13.07
C GLY A 247 11.93 -5.25 -13.75
N LEU A 248 11.95 -6.22 -14.67
CA LEU A 248 10.73 -6.75 -15.29
C LEU A 248 9.86 -7.50 -14.27
N CYS A 249 10.46 -8.14 -13.29
CA CYS A 249 9.75 -8.85 -12.24
C CYS A 249 9.12 -7.92 -11.17
N PHE A 250 9.28 -6.63 -11.31
CA PHE A 250 8.54 -5.63 -10.56
C PHE A 250 7.17 -5.31 -11.19
N PHE A 251 6.97 -5.67 -12.47
CA PHE A 251 5.68 -5.53 -13.15
C PHE A 251 4.77 -6.73 -12.90
N PRO A 252 3.49 -6.51 -12.58
CA PRO A 252 2.51 -7.56 -12.34
C PRO A 252 2.39 -8.57 -13.47
N GLN A 253 2.47 -8.14 -14.72
CA GLN A 253 2.32 -9.00 -15.91
C GLN A 253 3.32 -10.16 -15.99
N TYR A 254 4.49 -10.03 -15.35
CA TYR A 254 5.52 -11.07 -15.34
C TYR A 254 5.45 -11.98 -14.10
N VAL A 255 4.68 -11.62 -13.08
CA VAL A 255 4.64 -12.34 -11.79
C VAL A 255 3.25 -12.84 -11.41
N ALA A 256 2.18 -12.21 -11.89
CA ALA A 256 0.82 -12.50 -11.43
C ALA A 256 0.40 -13.98 -11.67
N GLN A 257 0.81 -14.57 -12.79
CA GLN A 257 0.50 -15.97 -13.14
C GLN A 257 1.21 -17.00 -12.24
N ASP A 258 2.30 -16.61 -11.58
CA ASP A 258 3.09 -17.48 -10.71
C ASP A 258 2.65 -17.40 -9.24
N ILE A 259 1.73 -16.50 -8.89
CA ILE A 259 1.21 -16.35 -7.53
C ILE A 259 0.28 -17.51 -7.20
N ALA A 260 0.65 -18.29 -6.18
CA ALA A 260 -0.13 -19.45 -5.74
C ALA A 260 -1.32 -19.09 -4.83
N THR A 261 -1.23 -17.97 -4.12
CA THR A 261 -2.31 -17.48 -3.27
C THR A 261 -3.42 -16.87 -4.12
N PRO A 262 -4.72 -17.19 -3.88
CA PRO A 262 -5.80 -16.59 -4.64
C PRO A 262 -5.74 -15.06 -4.63
N ILE A 263 -5.75 -14.45 -5.81
CA ILE A 263 -5.65 -13.02 -6.02
C ILE A 263 -6.82 -12.52 -6.87
N PHE A 264 -7.42 -11.39 -6.47
CA PHE A 264 -8.46 -10.69 -7.21
C PHE A 264 -8.01 -9.26 -7.49
N VAL A 265 -7.62 -8.98 -8.73
CA VAL A 265 -7.12 -7.67 -9.15
C VAL A 265 -8.28 -6.73 -9.44
N VAL A 266 -8.28 -5.57 -8.81
CA VAL A 266 -9.20 -4.46 -9.06
C VAL A 266 -8.41 -3.35 -9.75
N ASN A 267 -8.72 -3.06 -11.02
CA ASN A 267 -8.02 -2.03 -11.77
C ASN A 267 -8.97 -1.34 -12.76
N ALA A 268 -8.87 -0.02 -12.86
CA ALA A 268 -9.64 0.73 -13.85
C ALA A 268 -9.14 0.41 -15.26
N ALA A 269 -10.09 0.22 -16.21
CA ALA A 269 -9.74 -0.02 -17.61
C ALA A 269 -8.97 1.16 -18.24
N TYR A 270 -9.26 2.37 -17.80
CA TYR A 270 -8.57 3.61 -18.18
C TYR A 270 -8.02 4.27 -16.91
N ASP A 271 -6.96 3.67 -16.36
CA ASP A 271 -6.29 4.21 -15.18
C ASP A 271 -5.61 5.54 -15.51
N SER A 272 -6.11 6.62 -14.91
CA SER A 272 -5.64 7.98 -15.21
C SER A 272 -4.18 8.23 -14.86
N TRP A 273 -3.63 7.48 -13.87
CA TRP A 273 -2.23 7.58 -13.52
C TRP A 273 -1.36 6.91 -14.59
N GLN A 274 -1.73 5.71 -15.04
CA GLN A 274 -1.01 4.98 -16.08
C GLN A 274 -1.05 5.74 -17.42
N ILE A 275 -2.22 6.28 -17.80
CA ILE A 275 -2.30 7.12 -19.00
C ILE A 275 -1.30 8.28 -18.93
N ARG A 276 -1.22 9.00 -17.80
CA ARG A 276 -0.36 10.19 -17.66
C ARG A 276 1.11 9.89 -17.45
N ASN A 277 1.45 8.74 -16.86
CA ASN A 277 2.82 8.47 -16.41
C ASN A 277 3.47 7.28 -17.13
N ILE A 278 2.71 6.42 -17.79
CA ILE A 278 3.21 5.29 -18.57
C ILE A 278 3.03 5.57 -20.07
N LEU A 279 1.78 5.78 -20.50
CA LEU A 279 1.47 5.93 -21.92
C LEU A 279 1.87 7.30 -22.47
N ILE A 280 1.56 8.36 -21.73
CA ILE A 280 1.75 9.74 -22.19
C ILE A 280 2.49 10.56 -21.12
N PRO A 281 3.71 10.17 -20.71
CA PRO A 281 4.50 10.96 -19.76
C PRO A 281 4.86 12.32 -20.40
N SER A 282 5.14 13.32 -19.57
CA SER A 282 5.42 14.68 -20.05
C SER A 282 6.56 14.75 -21.06
N MET A 283 7.55 13.87 -20.96
CA MET A 283 8.67 13.79 -21.89
C MET A 283 8.29 13.23 -23.26
N ALA A 284 7.23 12.41 -23.35
CA ALA A 284 6.70 11.88 -24.61
C ALA A 284 5.71 12.86 -25.28
N ASP A 285 5.27 13.90 -24.56
CA ASP A 285 4.31 14.92 -25.05
C ASP A 285 4.81 16.34 -24.73
N PRO A 286 6.01 16.77 -25.24
CA PRO A 286 6.63 18.05 -24.90
C PRO A 286 5.82 19.26 -25.37
N HIS A 287 4.95 19.08 -26.35
CA HIS A 287 4.10 20.15 -26.89
C HIS A 287 2.68 20.13 -26.34
N GLY A 288 2.33 19.17 -25.48
CA GLY A 288 1.01 19.05 -24.87
C GLY A 288 -0.11 18.70 -25.84
N SER A 289 0.21 18.03 -26.95
CA SER A 289 -0.77 17.59 -27.96
C SER A 289 -1.82 16.64 -27.37
N TRP A 290 -1.45 15.83 -26.39
CA TRP A 290 -2.33 14.87 -25.71
C TRP A 290 -3.06 15.44 -24.48
N LYS A 291 -2.94 16.75 -24.21
CA LYS A 291 -3.43 17.35 -22.96
C LYS A 291 -4.91 17.02 -22.68
N ASN A 292 -5.76 17.21 -23.67
CA ASN A 292 -7.21 17.00 -23.51
C ASN A 292 -7.55 15.53 -23.26
N CYS A 293 -6.92 14.62 -23.97
CA CYS A 293 -7.07 13.17 -23.81
C CYS A 293 -6.58 12.69 -22.45
N LYS A 294 -5.43 13.18 -21.98
CA LYS A 294 -4.89 12.89 -20.62
C LYS A 294 -5.79 13.36 -19.49
N GLU A 295 -6.46 14.48 -19.67
CA GLU A 295 -7.37 15.04 -18.66
C GLU A 295 -8.68 14.25 -18.57
N ASN A 296 -9.24 13.86 -19.74
CA ASN A 296 -10.47 13.09 -19.82
C ASN A 296 -10.48 12.25 -21.09
N ILE A 297 -10.56 10.94 -20.93
CA ILE A 297 -10.57 9.96 -22.03
C ILE A 297 -11.68 10.24 -23.07
N SER A 298 -12.79 10.86 -22.66
CA SER A 298 -13.88 11.25 -23.56
C SER A 298 -13.51 12.39 -24.53
N ASN A 299 -12.39 13.08 -24.27
CA ASN A 299 -11.89 14.17 -25.11
C ASN A 299 -10.79 13.69 -26.09
N CYS A 300 -10.46 12.40 -26.09
CA CYS A 300 -9.51 11.84 -27.03
C CYS A 300 -10.09 11.85 -28.46
N THR A 301 -9.25 12.16 -29.43
CA THR A 301 -9.55 11.88 -30.83
C THR A 301 -9.61 10.37 -31.05
N PRO A 302 -10.21 9.88 -32.15
CA PRO A 302 -10.21 8.45 -32.48
C PRO A 302 -8.82 7.84 -32.50
N ASP A 303 -7.84 8.49 -33.11
CA ASP A 303 -6.45 7.99 -33.16
C ASP A 303 -5.77 7.94 -31.78
N GLU A 304 -6.03 8.94 -30.93
CA GLU A 304 -5.55 8.94 -29.55
C GLU A 304 -6.21 7.83 -28.73
N LEU A 305 -7.51 7.60 -28.94
CA LEU A 305 -8.23 6.54 -28.23
C LEU A 305 -7.72 5.15 -28.66
N ASP A 306 -7.48 4.95 -29.95
CA ASP A 306 -6.92 3.72 -30.49
C ASP A 306 -5.52 3.47 -29.91
N ALA A 307 -4.68 4.50 -29.81
CA ALA A 307 -3.37 4.38 -29.16
C ALA A 307 -3.47 4.00 -27.70
N VAL A 308 -4.40 4.60 -26.93
CA VAL A 308 -4.63 4.25 -25.52
C VAL A 308 -5.24 2.84 -25.38
N GLN A 309 -6.03 2.37 -26.33
CA GLN A 309 -6.66 1.04 -26.33
C GLN A 309 -5.74 -0.06 -26.85
N GLY A 310 -4.89 0.24 -27.83
CA GLY A 310 -3.95 -0.72 -28.42
C GLY A 310 -2.89 -1.23 -27.46
N GLU A 311 -2.66 -0.53 -26.37
CA GLU A 311 -1.76 -0.92 -25.30
C GLU A 311 -2.38 -1.95 -24.31
N LYS A 312 -3.58 -2.47 -24.62
CA LYS A 312 -4.30 -3.43 -23.74
C LYS A 312 -4.09 -4.90 -24.11
N GLU A 313 -3.45 -5.20 -25.25
CA GLU A 313 -3.09 -6.55 -25.66
C GLU A 313 -1.65 -6.87 -25.23
#